data_665bd71ced19ec32b4a2db89ca1f03f4
#
_entry.id   665bd71ced19ec32b4a2db89ca1f03f4
#
_cell.length_a   1.000
_cell.length_b   1.000
_cell.length_c   1.000
_cell.angle_alpha   90.00
_cell.angle_beta   90.00
_cell.angle_gamma   90.00
#
_symmetry.space_group_name_H-M   'P 1'
#
loop_
_entity.id
_entity.type
_entity.pdbx_description
1 polymer ?
#
loop_
_entity_poly.entity_id
_entity_poly.type
_entity_poly.pdbx_seq_one_letter_code
_entity_poly.pdbx_strand_id
1 'polypeptide(L)'
;MRRRIAVVGDILSTSGSVVEYPIAMSVSFYGHQPALIGGDAFCEICRSMGKIVKAGGMNRRFLKDREIALDGDQVVCKCSEPPQIVALLARETWHEDQSAPALADAADRAAAASENLKVEHFSEQFTLKDVQGRPLAGALYTLKTAAGVMIRGVTDGEGRTGRYTSDGEQIVAVYLGHRE
;
A
#
# COMPACT_ATOMS: atom_id res chain seq x y z
N MET A 1 11.37 11.39 -8.34
CA MET A 1 11.63 11.11 -9.76
C MET A 1 10.29 11.10 -10.51
N ARG A 2 10.21 11.67 -11.72
CA ARG A 2 9.00 11.57 -12.55
C ARG A 2 9.08 10.30 -13.37
N ARG A 3 8.02 9.48 -13.29
CA ARG A 3 7.90 8.21 -14.05
C ARG A 3 6.57 8.21 -14.77
N ARG A 4 6.51 7.61 -15.96
CA ARG A 4 5.24 7.45 -16.70
C ARG A 4 4.35 6.43 -16.03
N ILE A 5 3.03 6.64 -16.13
CA ILE A 5 2.05 5.63 -15.74
C ILE A 5 2.11 4.48 -16.74
N ALA A 6 2.19 3.25 -16.23
CA ALA A 6 2.13 2.05 -17.06
C ALA A 6 0.67 1.65 -17.30
N VAL A 7 0.43 1.14 -18.51
CA VAL A 7 -0.90 0.69 -18.95
C VAL A 7 -0.85 -0.70 -19.57
N VAL A 8 -2.00 -1.31 -19.72
CA VAL A 8 -2.16 -2.56 -20.45
C VAL A 8 -1.68 -2.38 -21.90
N GLY A 9 -0.89 -3.32 -22.39
CA GLY A 9 -0.24 -3.28 -23.70
C GLY A 9 1.15 -2.66 -23.69
N ASP A 10 1.59 -1.99 -22.63
CA ASP A 10 2.98 -1.53 -22.51
C ASP A 10 3.95 -2.72 -22.56
N ILE A 11 5.11 -2.49 -23.16
CA ILE A 11 6.10 -3.53 -23.41
C ILE A 11 7.02 -3.79 -22.21
N LEU A 12 7.68 -4.93 -22.22
CA LEU A 12 8.74 -5.26 -21.28
C LEU A 12 10.12 -4.98 -21.89
N SER A 13 11.10 -4.65 -21.05
CA SER A 13 12.47 -4.34 -21.47
C SER A 13 13.17 -5.47 -22.24
N THR A 14 12.75 -6.70 -22.04
CA THR A 14 13.33 -7.87 -22.70
C THR A 14 12.52 -8.39 -23.87
N SER A 15 11.26 -8.42 -23.82
CA SER A 15 10.18 -8.77 -24.78
C SER A 15 8.96 -9.27 -24.03
N GLY A 16 7.79 -8.90 -24.51
CA GLY A 16 6.51 -9.21 -23.89
C GLY A 16 5.72 -7.96 -23.57
N SER A 17 4.60 -8.11 -22.92
CA SER A 17 3.70 -6.98 -22.64
C SER A 17 2.86 -7.18 -21.38
N VAL A 18 2.36 -6.07 -20.85
CA VAL A 18 1.35 -6.06 -19.79
C VAL A 18 0.03 -6.57 -20.36
N VAL A 19 -0.54 -7.59 -19.70
CA VAL A 19 -1.75 -8.28 -20.18
C VAL A 19 -2.99 -7.65 -19.56
N GLU A 20 -4.08 -7.68 -20.33
CA GLU A 20 -5.39 -7.25 -19.87
C GLU A 20 -5.93 -8.20 -18.77
N TYR A 21 -6.59 -7.62 -17.77
CA TYR A 21 -7.25 -8.37 -16.71
C TYR A 21 -8.71 -7.92 -16.57
N PRO A 22 -9.63 -8.82 -16.21
CA PRO A 22 -11.06 -8.57 -16.22
C PRO A 22 -11.50 -7.76 -14.99
N ILE A 23 -11.04 -6.51 -14.88
CA ILE A 23 -11.56 -5.57 -13.88
C ILE A 23 -12.25 -4.45 -14.61
N ALA A 24 -13.55 -4.27 -14.37
CA ALA A 24 -14.30 -3.12 -14.88
C ALA A 24 -13.67 -1.83 -14.31
N MET A 25 -13.01 -1.08 -15.17
CA MET A 25 -12.32 0.16 -14.80
C MET A 25 -13.09 1.37 -15.29
N SER A 26 -13.30 2.33 -14.40
CA SER A 26 -13.84 3.65 -14.73
C SER A 26 -12.77 4.65 -15.15
N VAL A 27 -11.48 4.27 -15.11
CA VAL A 27 -10.34 5.12 -15.42
C VAL A 27 -9.53 4.53 -16.55
N SER A 28 -9.21 5.35 -17.55
CA SER A 28 -8.29 4.99 -18.64
C SER A 28 -7.31 6.13 -18.89
N PHE A 29 -6.11 5.80 -19.36
CA PHE A 29 -5.11 6.75 -19.80
C PHE A 29 -4.93 6.59 -21.32
N TYR A 30 -5.31 7.61 -22.07
CA TYR A 30 -5.32 7.57 -23.55
C TYR A 30 -6.05 6.34 -24.14
N GLY A 31 -7.13 5.92 -23.49
CA GLY A 31 -7.92 4.76 -23.92
C GLY A 31 -7.40 3.40 -23.44
N HIS A 32 -6.27 3.37 -22.77
CA HIS A 32 -5.68 2.15 -22.21
C HIS A 32 -6.02 2.00 -20.72
N GLN A 33 -6.22 0.76 -20.31
CA GLN A 33 -6.45 0.41 -18.91
C GLN A 33 -5.14 0.55 -18.12
N PRO A 34 -5.12 1.19 -16.92
CA PRO A 34 -3.92 1.28 -16.11
C PRO A 34 -3.41 -0.11 -15.71
N ALA A 35 -2.10 -0.32 -15.81
CA ALA A 35 -1.44 -1.48 -15.22
C ALA A 35 -1.42 -1.33 -13.69
N LEU A 36 -1.61 -2.43 -12.97
CA LEU A 36 -1.64 -2.42 -11.50
C LEU A 36 -0.55 -3.30 -10.92
N ILE A 37 -0.05 -2.93 -9.76
CA ILE A 37 0.84 -3.81 -8.97
C ILE A 37 0.08 -5.10 -8.62
N GLY A 38 0.73 -6.26 -8.81
CA GLY A 38 0.10 -7.58 -8.73
C GLY A 38 -0.67 -7.99 -9.99
N GLY A 39 -0.73 -7.14 -11.02
CA GLY A 39 -1.28 -7.47 -12.32
C GLY A 39 -0.40 -8.46 -13.09
N ASP A 40 -0.91 -8.93 -14.23
CA ASP A 40 -0.25 -9.92 -15.07
C ASP A 40 0.50 -9.27 -16.24
N ALA A 41 1.67 -9.82 -16.56
CA ALA A 41 2.41 -9.49 -17.78
C ALA A 41 2.97 -10.78 -18.38
N PHE A 42 2.95 -10.87 -19.72
CA PHE A 42 3.52 -12.00 -20.43
C PHE A 42 4.96 -11.71 -20.84
N CYS A 43 5.88 -12.55 -20.41
CA CYS A 43 7.28 -12.48 -20.79
C CYS A 43 7.56 -13.48 -21.92
N GLU A 44 7.98 -12.97 -23.10
CA GLU A 44 8.27 -13.82 -24.26
C GLU A 44 9.54 -14.64 -24.10
N ILE A 45 10.53 -14.13 -23.36
CA ILE A 45 11.82 -14.82 -23.16
C ILE A 45 11.62 -16.17 -22.47
N CYS A 46 10.93 -16.17 -21.33
CA CYS A 46 10.66 -17.40 -20.58
C CYS A 46 9.29 -18.02 -20.92
N ARG A 47 8.54 -17.43 -21.84
CA ARG A 47 7.21 -17.84 -22.27
C ARG A 47 6.26 -18.11 -21.09
N SER A 48 6.29 -17.24 -20.10
CA SER A 48 5.47 -17.39 -18.89
C SER A 48 4.80 -16.08 -18.48
N MET A 49 3.70 -16.23 -17.77
CA MET A 49 3.08 -15.12 -17.08
C MET A 49 3.92 -14.74 -15.86
N GLY A 50 4.09 -13.46 -15.63
CA GLY A 50 4.72 -12.90 -14.45
C GLY A 50 3.79 -11.92 -13.74
N LYS A 51 4.16 -11.57 -12.51
CA LYS A 51 3.43 -10.57 -11.72
C LYS A 51 4.20 -9.26 -11.68
N ILE A 52 3.48 -8.17 -11.89
CA ILE A 52 4.03 -6.82 -11.78
C ILE A 52 4.30 -6.53 -10.32
N VAL A 53 5.54 -6.18 -9.99
CA VAL A 53 5.99 -5.79 -8.66
C VAL A 53 6.57 -4.39 -8.69
N LYS A 54 6.38 -3.68 -7.59
CA LYS A 54 6.83 -2.31 -7.42
C LYS A 54 8.36 -2.23 -7.40
N ALA A 55 8.93 -1.37 -8.22
CA ALA A 55 10.33 -0.97 -8.19
C ALA A 55 10.45 0.51 -7.86
N GLY A 56 11.07 0.84 -6.74
CA GLY A 56 11.26 2.23 -6.28
C GLY A 56 10.01 2.84 -5.62
N GLY A 57 10.13 4.08 -5.28
CA GLY A 57 9.16 5.05 -4.76
C GLY A 57 8.02 4.61 -3.86
N MET A 58 7.86 5.33 -2.76
CA MET A 58 6.79 5.02 -1.79
C MET A 58 5.44 5.59 -2.22
N ASN A 59 5.44 6.74 -2.91
CA ASN A 59 4.20 7.37 -3.35
C ASN A 59 3.71 6.77 -4.66
N ARG A 60 2.51 6.22 -4.63
CA ARG A 60 1.83 5.66 -5.80
C ARG A 60 0.38 6.17 -5.87
N ARG A 61 -0.16 6.25 -7.08
CA ARG A 61 -1.60 6.39 -7.23
C ARG A 61 -2.27 5.05 -6.99
N PHE A 62 -3.38 5.11 -6.29
CA PHE A 62 -4.24 3.96 -6.09
C PHE A 62 -5.43 4.02 -7.04
N LEU A 63 -5.80 2.87 -7.54
CA LEU A 63 -7.06 2.64 -8.20
C LEU A 63 -7.81 1.56 -7.41
N LYS A 64 -8.87 1.98 -6.72
CA LYS A 64 -9.53 1.20 -5.67
C LYS A 64 -8.50 0.86 -4.57
N ASP A 65 -8.16 -0.40 -4.41
CA ASP A 65 -7.27 -0.97 -3.40
C ASP A 65 -5.88 -1.37 -3.93
N ARG A 66 -5.58 -1.06 -5.20
CA ARG A 66 -4.33 -1.43 -5.87
C ARG A 66 -3.54 -0.21 -6.32
N GLU A 67 -2.23 -0.29 -6.16
CA GLU A 67 -1.31 0.72 -6.70
C GLU A 67 -1.21 0.61 -8.22
N ILE A 68 -1.19 1.75 -8.90
CA ILE A 68 -0.94 1.83 -10.34
C ILE A 68 0.56 1.62 -10.60
N ALA A 69 0.89 0.75 -11.53
CA ALA A 69 2.25 0.49 -11.96
C ALA A 69 2.83 1.67 -12.75
N LEU A 70 4.13 1.83 -12.68
CA LEU A 70 4.87 2.88 -13.37
C LEU A 70 5.97 2.30 -14.26
N ASP A 71 6.46 3.11 -15.18
CA ASP A 71 7.66 2.85 -15.97
C ASP A 71 8.81 2.36 -15.10
N GLY A 72 9.50 1.29 -15.48
CA GLY A 72 10.58 0.66 -14.73
C GLY A 72 10.14 -0.25 -13.57
N ASP A 73 8.84 -0.46 -13.33
CA ASP A 73 8.40 -1.50 -12.41
C ASP A 73 8.73 -2.89 -12.97
N GLN A 74 9.03 -3.84 -12.09
CA GLN A 74 9.54 -5.15 -12.48
C GLN A 74 8.42 -6.16 -12.68
N VAL A 75 8.70 -7.15 -13.52
CA VAL A 75 7.81 -8.29 -13.73
C VAL A 75 8.51 -9.56 -13.25
N VAL A 76 8.06 -10.11 -12.15
CA VAL A 76 8.57 -11.37 -11.61
C VAL A 76 7.99 -12.53 -12.41
N CYS A 77 8.80 -13.10 -13.27
CA CYS A 77 8.51 -14.26 -14.11
C CYS A 77 9.56 -15.36 -13.87
N LYS A 78 9.75 -16.28 -14.82
CA LYS A 78 10.75 -17.36 -14.70
C LYS A 78 12.17 -16.97 -15.15
N CYS A 79 12.40 -15.73 -15.54
CA CYS A 79 13.72 -15.23 -15.87
C CYS A 79 14.57 -15.06 -14.59
N SER A 80 15.87 -15.26 -14.70
CA SER A 80 16.83 -15.00 -13.62
C SER A 80 16.90 -13.51 -13.28
N GLU A 81 16.72 -12.66 -14.27
CA GLU A 81 16.65 -11.22 -14.11
C GLU A 81 15.24 -10.75 -14.50
N PRO A 82 14.48 -10.16 -13.56
CA PRO A 82 13.13 -9.69 -13.84
C PRO A 82 13.11 -8.54 -14.86
N PRO A 83 12.38 -8.65 -15.98
CA PRO A 83 12.23 -7.54 -16.92
C PRO A 83 11.47 -6.38 -16.29
N GLN A 84 11.70 -5.18 -16.81
CA GLN A 84 11.04 -3.96 -16.39
C GLN A 84 9.97 -3.55 -17.40
N ILE A 85 8.92 -2.87 -16.93
CA ILE A 85 7.92 -2.26 -17.79
C ILE A 85 8.52 -1.02 -18.46
N VAL A 86 8.32 -0.88 -19.75
CA VAL A 86 8.64 0.32 -20.52
C VAL A 86 7.33 0.98 -20.92
N ALA A 87 6.93 2.01 -20.19
CA ALA A 87 5.65 2.68 -20.34
C ALA A 87 5.70 3.69 -21.50
N LEU A 88 4.97 3.41 -22.57
CA LEU A 88 4.92 4.23 -23.77
C LEU A 88 3.49 4.68 -24.12
N LEU A 89 2.49 3.83 -23.89
CA LEU A 89 1.13 4.03 -24.39
C LEU A 89 0.35 5.11 -23.62
N ALA A 90 0.68 5.34 -22.33
CA ALA A 90 0.12 6.44 -21.55
C ALA A 90 0.70 7.81 -21.90
N ARG A 91 1.57 7.92 -22.89
CA ARG A 91 2.18 9.15 -23.43
C ARG A 91 2.71 10.09 -22.34
N GLU A 92 2.13 11.29 -22.21
CA GLU A 92 2.57 12.35 -21.28
C GLU A 92 1.93 12.24 -19.89
N THR A 93 1.45 11.06 -19.50
CA THR A 93 0.88 10.85 -18.18
C THR A 93 1.98 10.49 -17.19
N TRP A 94 2.42 11.48 -16.43
CA TRP A 94 3.49 11.35 -15.47
C TRP A 94 2.98 11.26 -14.04
N HIS A 95 3.72 10.54 -13.22
CA HIS A 95 3.55 10.49 -11.77
C HIS A 95 4.87 10.86 -11.10
N GLU A 96 4.79 11.70 -10.06
CA GLU A 96 5.95 12.00 -9.23
C GLU A 96 6.13 10.90 -8.20
N ASP A 97 7.04 9.97 -8.54
CA ASP A 97 7.46 8.92 -7.66
C ASP A 97 8.61 9.44 -6.79
N GLN A 98 8.39 9.56 -5.49
CA GLN A 98 9.47 9.83 -4.55
C GLN A 98 10.30 8.56 -4.41
N SER A 99 11.15 8.31 -5.41
CA SER A 99 12.13 7.24 -5.32
C SER A 99 13.07 7.53 -4.15
N ALA A 100 13.26 6.57 -3.28
CA ALA A 100 14.49 6.54 -2.49
C ALA A 100 15.68 6.60 -3.47
N PRO A 101 16.77 7.32 -3.15
CA PRO A 101 17.92 7.43 -4.04
C PRO A 101 18.39 6.05 -4.48
N ALA A 102 18.69 5.91 -5.76
CA ALA A 102 19.13 4.68 -6.38
C ALA A 102 20.24 4.01 -5.56
N LEU A 103 20.11 2.71 -5.38
CA LEU A 103 21.08 1.83 -4.70
C LEU A 103 22.45 1.81 -5.44
N ALA A 104 23.21 2.86 -5.30
CA ALA A 104 24.66 2.81 -5.36
C ALA A 104 25.10 2.96 -3.91
N ASP A 105 25.44 1.87 -3.26
CA ASP A 105 26.02 1.67 -1.92
C ASP A 105 25.16 0.74 -1.03
N ALA A 106 24.88 -0.45 -1.58
CA ALA A 106 24.20 -1.50 -0.81
C ALA A 106 25.14 -2.23 0.19
N ALA A 107 26.44 -2.01 0.12
CA ALA A 107 27.40 -2.68 0.98
C ALA A 107 27.65 -1.94 2.32
N ASP A 108 27.56 -0.63 2.35
CA ASP A 108 27.79 0.16 3.59
C ASP A 108 26.53 0.41 4.42
N ARG A 109 25.32 0.16 3.85
CA ARG A 109 24.04 0.33 4.56
C ARG A 109 23.54 -0.90 5.28
N ALA A 110 24.10 -2.07 5.03
CA ALA A 110 23.74 -3.29 5.77
C ALA A 110 24.17 -3.23 7.25
N ALA A 111 25.17 -2.42 7.58
CA ALA A 111 25.60 -2.19 8.95
C ALA A 111 24.82 -1.08 9.68
N ALA A 112 24.25 -0.12 8.94
CA ALA A 112 23.47 0.99 9.52
C ALA A 112 21.95 0.73 9.54
N ALA A 113 21.45 -0.23 8.77
CA ALA A 113 20.02 -0.58 8.71
C ALA A 113 19.56 -1.44 9.90
N SER A 114 20.47 -1.87 10.76
CA SER A 114 20.14 -2.61 11.99
C SER A 114 19.71 -1.68 13.15
N GLU A 115 19.88 -0.37 13.04
CA GLU A 115 19.60 0.56 14.14
C GLU A 115 18.45 1.56 13.91
N ASN A 116 17.75 1.53 12.79
CA ASN A 116 16.69 2.54 12.57
C ASN A 116 15.43 2.03 11.86
N LEU A 117 15.00 0.81 12.18
CA LEU A 117 13.59 0.45 12.10
C LEU A 117 12.89 1.08 13.31
N LYS A 118 12.74 2.39 13.29
CA LYS A 118 11.77 3.07 14.14
C LYS A 118 10.40 2.69 13.58
N VAL A 119 9.88 1.56 14.00
CA VAL A 119 8.46 1.26 13.88
C VAL A 119 7.78 2.37 14.66
N GLU A 120 7.12 3.30 13.98
CA GLU A 120 6.32 4.30 14.66
C GLU A 120 5.13 3.56 15.27
N HIS A 121 5.26 3.23 16.55
CA HIS A 121 4.17 2.71 17.34
C HIS A 121 3.21 3.86 17.64
N PHE A 122 2.06 3.84 17.00
CA PHE A 122 0.97 4.71 17.36
C PHE A 122 0.35 4.18 18.66
N SER A 123 0.29 5.04 19.67
CA SER A 123 -0.31 4.71 20.96
C SER A 123 -1.43 5.68 21.25
N GLU A 124 -2.67 5.22 21.12
CA GLU A 124 -3.85 6.04 21.29
C GLU A 124 -4.67 5.64 22.52
N GLN A 125 -5.31 6.63 23.12
CA GLN A 125 -6.22 6.47 24.25
C GLN A 125 -7.44 7.35 24.02
N PHE A 126 -8.62 6.78 24.09
CA PHE A 126 -9.87 7.50 23.87
C PHE A 126 -10.52 7.89 25.20
N THR A 127 -11.10 9.08 25.27
CA THR A 127 -11.91 9.50 26.42
C THR A 127 -13.39 9.49 26.03
N LEU A 128 -14.17 8.65 26.69
CA LEU A 128 -15.60 8.52 26.45
C LEU A 128 -16.35 9.50 27.35
N LYS A 129 -17.26 10.27 26.77
CA LYS A 129 -18.07 11.29 27.45
C LYS A 129 -19.54 11.11 27.14
N ASP A 130 -20.40 11.52 28.07
CA ASP A 130 -21.83 11.60 27.84
C ASP A 130 -22.21 12.82 26.97
N VAL A 131 -23.50 12.97 26.66
CA VAL A 131 -24.01 14.08 25.85
C VAL A 131 -23.83 15.46 26.49
N GLN A 132 -23.56 15.51 27.80
CA GLN A 132 -23.25 16.73 28.56
C GLN A 132 -21.75 16.97 28.69
N GLY A 133 -20.90 16.11 28.08
CA GLY A 133 -19.45 16.23 28.10
C GLY A 133 -18.77 15.68 29.37
N ARG A 134 -19.50 14.99 30.22
CA ARG A 134 -18.95 14.38 31.46
C ARG A 134 -18.30 13.03 31.12
N PRO A 135 -17.13 12.71 31.71
CA PRO A 135 -16.46 11.45 31.47
C PRO A 135 -17.30 10.25 31.94
N LEU A 136 -17.37 9.23 31.12
CA LEU A 136 -18.05 7.96 31.41
C LEU A 136 -17.08 7.04 32.13
N ALA A 137 -17.01 7.16 33.46
CA ALA A 137 -16.20 6.27 34.30
C ALA A 137 -16.86 4.89 34.45
N GLY A 138 -16.05 3.83 34.40
CA GLY A 138 -16.53 2.46 34.58
C GLY A 138 -17.44 1.96 33.45
N ALA A 139 -17.42 2.63 32.29
CA ALA A 139 -18.23 2.23 31.13
C ALA A 139 -17.55 1.10 30.37
N LEU A 140 -18.33 0.08 30.02
CA LEU A 140 -17.89 -0.99 29.12
C LEU A 140 -17.73 -0.44 27.70
N TYR A 141 -16.64 -0.77 27.03
CA TYR A 141 -16.41 -0.39 25.65
C TYR A 141 -15.85 -1.54 24.82
N THR A 142 -15.99 -1.42 23.51
CA THR A 142 -15.36 -2.31 22.52
C THR A 142 -14.67 -1.44 21.46
N LEU A 143 -13.38 -1.64 21.28
CA LEU A 143 -12.62 -1.08 20.15
C LEU A 143 -12.61 -2.11 19.01
N LYS A 144 -12.97 -1.68 17.81
CA LYS A 144 -12.87 -2.51 16.59
C LYS A 144 -11.83 -1.90 15.67
N THR A 145 -10.78 -2.65 15.38
CA THR A 145 -9.72 -2.24 14.45
C THR A 145 -10.15 -2.44 13.00
N ALA A 146 -9.44 -1.83 12.05
CA ALA A 146 -9.64 -2.04 10.62
C ALA A 146 -9.48 -3.52 10.20
N ALA A 147 -8.64 -4.28 10.91
CA ALA A 147 -8.47 -5.71 10.73
C ALA A 147 -9.61 -6.57 11.31
N GLY A 148 -10.64 -5.93 11.91
CA GLY A 148 -11.78 -6.62 12.50
C GLY A 148 -11.54 -7.17 13.91
N VAL A 149 -10.36 -6.92 14.51
CA VAL A 149 -10.07 -7.36 15.88
C VAL A 149 -10.89 -6.53 16.86
N MET A 150 -11.55 -7.19 17.82
CA MET A 150 -12.35 -6.56 18.86
C MET A 150 -11.62 -6.61 20.21
N ILE A 151 -11.35 -5.43 20.78
CA ILE A 151 -10.70 -5.27 22.07
C ILE A 151 -11.74 -4.72 23.04
N ARG A 152 -12.02 -5.45 24.11
CA ARG A 152 -13.02 -5.08 25.13
C ARG A 152 -12.34 -4.55 26.37
N GLY A 153 -12.96 -3.55 27.02
CA GLY A 153 -12.43 -2.97 28.23
C GLY A 153 -13.46 -2.19 29.02
N VAL A 154 -12.97 -1.60 30.10
CA VAL A 154 -13.73 -0.71 30.99
C VAL A 154 -12.96 0.59 31.12
N THR A 155 -13.64 1.73 31.05
CA THR A 155 -13.02 3.04 31.21
C THR A 155 -12.60 3.29 32.66
N ASP A 156 -11.54 4.07 32.86
CA ASP A 156 -11.08 4.51 34.18
C ASP A 156 -12.00 5.58 34.79
N GLY A 157 -11.61 6.11 35.96
CA GLY A 157 -12.36 7.16 36.68
C GLY A 157 -12.49 8.47 35.88
N GLU A 158 -11.68 8.69 34.87
CA GLU A 158 -11.70 9.86 33.98
C GLU A 158 -12.32 9.55 32.61
N GLY A 159 -12.96 8.39 32.48
CA GLY A 159 -13.61 7.95 31.25
C GLY A 159 -12.65 7.52 30.15
N ARG A 160 -11.38 7.26 30.45
CA ARG A 160 -10.37 6.87 29.47
C ARG A 160 -10.37 5.36 29.22
N THR A 161 -10.20 4.98 27.96
CA THR A 161 -9.99 3.58 27.58
C THR A 161 -8.57 3.12 27.93
N GLY A 162 -8.31 1.83 27.89
CA GLY A 162 -6.95 1.32 27.80
C GLY A 162 -6.21 1.88 26.57
N ARG A 163 -4.89 1.96 26.65
CA ARG A 163 -4.07 2.36 25.50
C ARG A 163 -4.07 1.26 24.44
N TYR A 164 -4.31 1.66 23.20
CA TYR A 164 -4.19 0.82 22.03
C TYR A 164 -2.92 1.20 21.26
N THR A 165 -2.07 0.21 20.97
CA THR A 165 -0.86 0.39 20.17
C THR A 165 -1.00 -0.33 18.86
N SER A 166 -0.56 0.31 17.76
CA SER A 166 -0.53 -0.27 16.43
C SER A 166 0.77 0.08 15.70
N ASP A 167 1.19 -0.77 14.78
CA ASP A 167 2.39 -0.62 13.96
C ASP A 167 2.11 0.22 12.70
N GLY A 168 1.21 1.19 12.76
CA GLY A 168 0.82 2.07 11.67
C GLY A 168 -0.47 2.81 11.96
N GLU A 169 -0.76 3.84 11.17
CA GLU A 169 -2.00 4.58 11.24
C GLU A 169 -3.19 3.66 10.92
N GLN A 170 -4.14 3.52 11.85
CA GLN A 170 -5.31 2.66 11.71
C GLN A 170 -6.59 3.39 12.12
N ILE A 171 -7.66 3.10 11.39
CA ILE A 171 -9.00 3.54 11.80
C ILE A 171 -9.53 2.58 12.86
N VAL A 172 -9.86 3.14 14.03
CA VAL A 172 -10.44 2.40 15.16
C VAL A 172 -11.84 2.92 15.43
N ALA A 173 -12.82 2.02 15.46
CA ALA A 173 -14.17 2.37 15.86
C ALA A 173 -14.38 2.02 17.35
N VAL A 174 -14.93 2.98 18.10
CA VAL A 174 -15.22 2.82 19.54
C VAL A 174 -16.71 2.65 19.74
N TYR A 175 -17.11 1.59 20.40
CA TYR A 175 -18.50 1.31 20.74
C TYR A 175 -18.68 1.27 22.26
N LEU A 176 -19.78 1.84 22.77
CA LEU A 176 -20.20 1.64 24.15
C LEU A 176 -20.81 0.24 24.30
N GLY A 177 -20.42 -0.46 25.37
CA GLY A 177 -20.85 -1.82 25.64
C GLY A 177 -19.97 -2.89 25.02
N HIS A 178 -20.21 -4.14 25.41
CA HIS A 178 -19.60 -5.31 24.75
C HIS A 178 -20.49 -5.73 23.59
N ARG A 179 -19.94 -5.69 22.37
CA ARG A 179 -20.59 -6.28 21.18
C ARG A 179 -19.99 -7.64 20.91
N GLU A 180 -20.85 -8.56 20.54
CA GLU A 180 -20.48 -9.89 20.02
C GLU A 180 -20.10 -9.80 18.54
#